data_3e3e192795cc09d6762731d9178fd858
#
_entry.id   3e3e192795cc09d6762731d9178fd858
#
_cell.length_a   1.000
_cell.length_b   1.000
_cell.length_c   1.000
_cell.angle_alpha   90.00
_cell.angle_beta   90.00
_cell.angle_gamma   90.00
#
_symmetry.space_group_name_H-M   'P 1'
#
loop_
_entity.id
_entity.type
_entity.pdbx_description
1 polymer ?
#
loop_
_entity_poly.entity_id
_entity_poly.type
_entity_poly.pdbx_seq_one_letter_code
_entity_poly.pdbx_strand_id
1 'polypeptide(L)'
;KIAAAVIVTVTTLSMVCSASACTALYVGSDLTEDGTAMFGRIEDLGTNDYNKLYYVSAAGKHKAGELYNGCYGFSYTFTHDSYSYTARRDDNALGVCPDCDGTHDHTPYEEAGTNEKGVMVSATETLYGMKTVLAEDPYVDNGIEEAEITTVLLGEAATAREGVALLTSIYDTTGAAGGSGVFIADQNETWFVENLTGHTYIALKLSSSVAFMQPNVAAIGKIDLDDTENVVASANLVEVAQKAGTFVGDAAANVIDLTASYNGESASPRMAAGLNYLNGVDTFTADNYTENDFALSNVDEKGQIVPVWTNIKLTKKFSVEDVLGFFETEPIAKTGNVETHVFQVSPEGELNTALVEWTAFDDNVYNVFVPYYPLLTTDTAACYKVSPGTVTRSEEQPTEGVWYKDQKGRYYTYPENWTDSFYGARDALSNLLTYGNVSDLDKAAVKTTYAQLQKQILKDF
;
A
#
# COMPACT_ATOMS: atom_id res chain seq x y z
N LYS A 1 -51.90 26.42 19.28
CA LYS A 1 -51.32 25.53 18.28
C LYS A 1 -49.83 25.87 18.22
N ILE A 2 -49.01 25.10 18.93
CA ILE A 2 -47.54 25.20 18.92
C ILE A 2 -47.07 24.16 17.90
N ALA A 3 -46.44 24.61 16.84
CA ALA A 3 -45.76 23.75 15.90
C ALA A 3 -44.35 23.45 16.45
N ALA A 4 -44.13 22.22 16.82
CA ALA A 4 -42.79 21.71 17.15
C ALA A 4 -42.03 21.45 15.85
N ALA A 5 -41.00 22.22 15.61
CA ALA A 5 -40.01 21.94 14.56
C ALA A 5 -39.08 20.82 15.07
N VAL A 6 -39.17 19.66 14.45
CA VAL A 6 -38.19 18.59 14.65
C VAL A 6 -36.97 18.96 13.83
N ILE A 7 -35.90 19.40 14.51
CA ILE A 7 -34.58 19.52 13.92
C ILE A 7 -33.99 18.10 13.90
N VAL A 8 -33.97 17.49 12.74
CA VAL A 8 -33.17 16.27 12.50
C VAL A 8 -31.72 16.75 12.36
N THR A 9 -30.97 16.60 13.43
CA THR A 9 -29.52 16.73 13.37
C THR A 9 -29.00 15.45 12.73
N VAL A 10 -28.67 15.51 11.44
CA VAL A 10 -27.84 14.48 10.79
C VAL A 10 -26.45 14.67 11.41
N THR A 11 -26.14 13.90 12.41
CA THR A 11 -24.74 13.66 12.80
C THR A 11 -24.12 12.80 11.72
N THR A 12 -23.45 13.45 10.75
CA THR A 12 -22.40 12.78 10.00
C THR A 12 -21.38 12.32 11.04
N LEU A 13 -21.40 11.04 11.36
CA LEU A 13 -20.28 10.36 11.97
C LEU A 13 -19.18 10.43 10.91
N SER A 14 -18.32 11.44 10.97
CA SER A 14 -17.01 11.35 10.37
C SER A 14 -16.30 10.24 11.14
N MET A 15 -16.26 9.05 10.56
CA MET A 15 -15.33 8.03 10.99
C MET A 15 -13.93 8.69 10.91
N VAL A 16 -13.34 8.94 12.07
CA VAL A 16 -11.91 9.17 12.15
C VAL A 16 -11.31 7.79 11.95
N CYS A 17 -11.13 7.39 10.69
CA CYS A 17 -10.20 6.32 10.39
C CYS A 17 -8.91 6.67 11.11
N SER A 18 -8.46 5.81 11.99
CA SER A 18 -7.11 5.88 12.55
C SER A 18 -6.20 5.88 11.34
N ALA A 19 -5.48 6.97 11.12
CA ALA A 19 -4.64 7.15 9.94
C ALA A 19 -3.75 5.92 9.76
N SER A 20 -4.17 5.04 8.87
CA SER A 20 -3.37 3.95 8.35
C SER A 20 -2.17 4.61 7.70
N ALA A 21 -0.96 4.32 8.15
CA ALA A 21 0.20 5.14 7.85
C ALA A 21 1.21 4.37 7.00
N CYS A 22 0.78 3.86 5.85
CA CYS A 22 1.58 3.08 4.91
C CYS A 22 2.73 3.88 4.28
N THR A 23 3.76 3.21 3.80
CA THR A 23 4.86 3.83 3.07
C THR A 23 5.24 2.97 1.87
N ALA A 24 5.24 3.58 0.69
CA ALA A 24 5.64 2.96 -0.56
C ALA A 24 7.06 3.34 -0.97
N LEU A 25 7.72 2.47 -1.74
CA LEU A 25 9.02 2.69 -2.36
C LEU A 25 9.02 2.15 -3.78
N TYR A 26 9.70 2.84 -4.68
CA TYR A 26 10.10 2.35 -6.00
C TYR A 26 11.58 2.63 -6.25
N VAL A 27 12.29 1.66 -6.82
CA VAL A 27 13.66 1.79 -7.31
C VAL A 27 13.72 1.19 -8.70
N GLY A 28 13.96 2.01 -9.71
CA GLY A 28 14.03 1.60 -11.11
C GLY A 28 15.25 0.73 -11.41
N SER A 29 15.18 -0.09 -12.44
CA SER A 29 16.18 -1.11 -12.80
C SER A 29 17.58 -0.56 -13.11
N ASP A 30 17.69 0.68 -13.58
CA ASP A 30 19.00 1.33 -13.79
C ASP A 30 19.72 1.66 -12.48
N LEU A 31 18.97 1.72 -11.38
CA LEU A 31 19.42 2.12 -10.04
C LEU A 31 19.71 0.92 -9.12
N THR A 32 19.52 -0.30 -9.60
CA THR A 32 19.77 -1.53 -8.84
C THR A 32 21.03 -2.26 -9.32
N GLU A 33 21.63 -3.08 -8.45
CA GLU A 33 22.88 -3.80 -8.75
C GLU A 33 22.65 -4.91 -9.78
N ASP A 34 21.51 -5.57 -9.71
CA ASP A 34 21.14 -6.72 -10.57
C ASP A 34 20.29 -6.33 -11.78
N GLY A 35 19.96 -5.05 -11.96
CA GLY A 35 19.16 -4.56 -13.08
C GLY A 35 17.67 -4.89 -12.97
N THR A 36 17.18 -5.27 -11.80
CA THR A 36 15.74 -5.48 -11.55
C THR A 36 15.07 -4.20 -11.06
N ALA A 37 13.84 -3.93 -11.47
CA ALA A 37 13.03 -2.90 -10.82
C ALA A 37 12.46 -3.47 -9.52
N MET A 38 12.43 -2.66 -8.45
CA MET A 38 11.85 -3.07 -7.18
C MET A 38 10.86 -2.02 -6.69
N PHE A 39 9.70 -2.48 -6.25
CA PHE A 39 8.70 -1.61 -5.63
C PHE A 39 7.95 -2.37 -4.55
N GLY A 40 7.41 -1.66 -3.61
CA GLY A 40 6.66 -2.30 -2.53
C GLY A 40 6.14 -1.31 -1.53
N ARG A 41 5.60 -1.85 -0.46
CA ARG A 41 4.91 -1.09 0.57
C ARG A 41 4.98 -1.78 1.91
N ILE A 42 4.93 -0.99 2.96
CA ILE A 42 4.68 -1.43 4.33
C ILE A 42 3.28 -0.96 4.72
N GLU A 43 2.44 -1.88 5.18
CA GLU A 43 1.11 -1.60 5.67
C GLU A 43 1.15 -1.35 7.17
N ASP A 44 0.45 -0.31 7.60
CA ASP A 44 0.54 0.22 8.95
C ASP A 44 -0.84 0.59 9.50
N LEU A 45 -1.47 -0.35 10.17
CA LEU A 45 -2.79 -0.16 10.77
C LEU A 45 -2.75 0.25 12.25
N GLY A 46 -1.55 0.31 12.84
CA GLY A 46 -1.37 0.73 14.23
C GLY A 46 -1.98 -0.22 15.26
N THR A 47 -2.43 -1.40 14.84
CA THR A 47 -3.02 -2.42 15.71
C THR A 47 -2.61 -3.82 15.24
N ASN A 48 -2.35 -4.73 16.17
CA ASN A 48 -2.15 -6.15 15.87
C ASN A 48 -3.51 -6.87 15.67
N ASP A 49 -4.56 -6.15 15.28
CA ASP A 49 -5.91 -6.70 15.13
C ASP A 49 -6.06 -7.47 13.81
N TYR A 50 -5.08 -7.31 12.92
CA TYR A 50 -5.10 -7.88 11.58
C TYR A 50 -3.87 -8.72 11.35
N ASN A 51 -4.05 -10.03 11.21
CA ASN A 51 -3.03 -10.86 10.65
C ASN A 51 -3.23 -10.93 9.15
N LYS A 52 -2.17 -10.72 8.40
CA LYS A 52 -2.13 -10.97 6.96
C LYS A 52 -1.58 -12.37 6.70
N LEU A 53 -2.05 -13.01 5.67
CA LEU A 53 -1.52 -14.29 5.21
C LEU A 53 -1.17 -14.23 3.72
N TYR A 54 -0.22 -15.06 3.33
CA TYR A 54 0.07 -15.30 1.92
C TYR A 54 -1.01 -16.23 1.37
N TYR A 55 -1.81 -15.73 0.46
CA TYR A 55 -2.96 -16.41 -0.12
C TYR A 55 -2.72 -16.72 -1.59
N VAL A 56 -3.27 -17.84 -2.06
CA VAL A 56 -3.28 -18.21 -3.48
C VAL A 56 -4.73 -18.37 -3.92
N SER A 57 -5.19 -17.48 -4.79
CA SER A 57 -6.51 -17.52 -5.40
C SER A 57 -6.52 -18.41 -6.63
N ALA A 58 -7.47 -19.34 -6.71
CA ALA A 58 -7.61 -20.19 -7.87
C ALA A 58 -8.19 -19.44 -9.07
N ALA A 59 -7.79 -19.82 -10.28
CA ALA A 59 -8.40 -19.32 -11.51
C ALA A 59 -9.90 -19.57 -11.52
N GLY A 60 -10.68 -18.57 -11.93
CA GLY A 60 -12.13 -18.63 -12.00
C GLY A 60 -12.82 -18.69 -10.62
N LYS A 61 -12.17 -18.18 -9.57
CA LYS A 61 -12.82 -17.94 -8.27
C LYS A 61 -14.03 -17.03 -8.43
N HIS A 62 -13.90 -15.97 -9.22
CA HIS A 62 -15.01 -15.15 -9.69
C HIS A 62 -15.33 -15.51 -11.15
N LYS A 63 -16.60 -15.68 -11.48
CA LYS A 63 -17.04 -16.09 -12.82
C LYS A 63 -17.42 -14.91 -13.68
N ALA A 64 -17.28 -15.05 -14.99
CA ALA A 64 -17.77 -14.09 -15.96
C ALA A 64 -19.24 -13.75 -15.69
N GLY A 65 -19.58 -12.47 -15.56
CA GLY A 65 -20.90 -11.98 -15.21
C GLY A 65 -21.28 -12.10 -13.73
N GLU A 66 -20.39 -12.58 -12.86
CA GLU A 66 -20.58 -12.58 -11.42
C GLU A 66 -20.41 -11.18 -10.83
N LEU A 67 -21.35 -10.79 -9.96
CA LEU A 67 -21.24 -9.56 -9.19
C LEU A 67 -20.37 -9.81 -7.96
N TYR A 68 -19.24 -9.15 -7.92
CA TYR A 68 -18.38 -9.02 -6.75
C TYR A 68 -18.90 -7.89 -5.86
N ASN A 69 -18.97 -8.11 -4.57
CA ASN A 69 -19.30 -7.11 -3.57
C ASN A 69 -18.09 -6.90 -2.66
N GLY A 70 -17.57 -5.70 -2.64
CA GLY A 70 -16.47 -5.28 -1.78
C GLY A 70 -16.89 -4.95 -0.36
N CYS A 71 -15.93 -4.62 0.49
CA CYS A 71 -16.13 -4.39 1.92
C CYS A 71 -17.00 -3.16 2.21
N TYR A 72 -16.84 -2.09 1.42
CA TYR A 72 -17.43 -0.78 1.71
C TYR A 72 -18.57 -0.38 0.77
N GLY A 73 -19.16 -1.34 0.07
CA GLY A 73 -20.32 -1.12 -0.78
C GLY A 73 -20.00 -0.97 -2.26
N PHE A 74 -18.73 -0.96 -2.63
CA PHE A 74 -18.32 -1.07 -4.03
C PHE A 74 -18.75 -2.41 -4.61
N SER A 75 -19.14 -2.43 -5.87
CA SER A 75 -19.44 -3.65 -6.58
C SER A 75 -18.90 -3.62 -8.02
N TYR A 76 -18.46 -4.78 -8.48
CA TYR A 76 -17.87 -4.97 -9.80
C TYR A 76 -18.41 -6.24 -10.45
N THR A 77 -18.67 -6.20 -11.76
CA THR A 77 -19.05 -7.40 -12.51
C THR A 77 -17.88 -7.89 -13.35
N PHE A 78 -17.35 -9.07 -13.03
CA PHE A 78 -16.22 -9.66 -13.75
C PHE A 78 -16.57 -9.90 -15.22
N THR A 79 -15.66 -9.52 -16.14
CA THR A 79 -15.88 -9.62 -17.59
C THR A 79 -15.53 -10.99 -18.13
N HIS A 80 -14.66 -11.72 -17.44
CA HIS A 80 -14.29 -13.11 -17.70
C HIS A 80 -14.07 -13.86 -16.39
N ASP A 81 -13.85 -15.17 -16.44
CA ASP A 81 -13.44 -15.94 -15.27
C ASP A 81 -12.09 -15.38 -14.76
N SER A 82 -12.02 -15.01 -13.48
CA SER A 82 -10.86 -14.33 -12.90
C SER A 82 -9.57 -15.16 -13.08
N TYR A 83 -8.46 -14.48 -13.30
CA TYR A 83 -7.14 -15.13 -13.26
C TYR A 83 -6.86 -15.69 -11.86
N SER A 84 -5.96 -16.68 -11.78
CA SER A 84 -5.36 -17.06 -10.49
C SER A 84 -4.34 -16.00 -10.08
N TYR A 85 -4.18 -15.79 -8.77
CA TYR A 85 -3.23 -14.80 -8.26
C TYR A 85 -2.77 -15.15 -6.84
N THR A 86 -1.60 -14.63 -6.47
CA THR A 86 -1.15 -14.56 -5.07
C THR A 86 -1.63 -13.26 -4.45
N ALA A 87 -1.85 -13.23 -3.13
CA ALA A 87 -2.18 -11.99 -2.42
C ALA A 87 -1.66 -11.99 -0.98
N ARG A 88 -1.42 -10.80 -0.42
CA ARG A 88 -1.35 -10.54 1.01
C ARG A 88 -2.76 -10.18 1.44
N ARG A 89 -3.34 -11.04 2.22
CA ARG A 89 -4.77 -11.01 2.50
C ARG A 89 -5.04 -11.05 3.99
N ASP A 90 -6.06 -10.32 4.43
CA ASP A 90 -6.55 -10.42 5.80
C ASP A 90 -6.97 -11.84 6.14
N ASP A 91 -6.60 -12.27 7.34
CA ASP A 91 -7.05 -13.53 7.87
C ASP A 91 -8.41 -13.37 8.56
N ASN A 92 -9.46 -13.77 7.86
CA ASN A 92 -10.82 -13.77 8.39
C ASN A 92 -11.05 -14.81 9.51
N ALA A 93 -10.08 -15.69 9.81
CA ALA A 93 -10.23 -16.62 10.93
C ALA A 93 -10.36 -15.90 12.28
N LEU A 94 -9.92 -14.65 12.36
CA LEU A 94 -10.13 -13.79 13.53
C LEU A 94 -11.54 -13.22 13.61
N GLY A 95 -12.37 -13.39 12.58
CA GLY A 95 -13.79 -13.05 12.59
C GLY A 95 -14.12 -11.58 12.78
N VAL A 96 -13.14 -10.71 12.58
CA VAL A 96 -13.30 -9.28 12.87
C VAL A 96 -12.79 -8.48 11.67
N CYS A 97 -13.70 -8.11 10.78
CA CYS A 97 -13.51 -6.85 10.09
C CYS A 97 -13.79 -5.76 11.14
N PRO A 98 -12.83 -4.93 11.53
CA PRO A 98 -13.03 -3.95 12.60
C PRO A 98 -13.95 -2.82 12.18
N ASP A 99 -14.17 -2.65 10.89
CA ASP A 99 -14.98 -1.59 10.31
C ASP A 99 -16.38 -2.06 9.94
N CYS A 100 -16.66 -3.38 9.98
CA CYS A 100 -18.01 -3.91 9.82
C CYS A 100 -18.55 -4.47 11.14
N ASP A 101 -19.86 -4.42 11.29
CA ASP A 101 -20.58 -4.94 12.46
C ASP A 101 -20.68 -6.47 12.51
N GLY A 102 -19.93 -7.18 11.64
CA GLY A 102 -19.94 -8.64 11.52
C GLY A 102 -21.17 -9.18 10.80
N THR A 103 -22.00 -8.33 10.20
CA THR A 103 -23.26 -8.73 9.52
C THR A 103 -23.09 -8.88 8.02
N HIS A 104 -21.94 -8.50 7.45
CA HIS A 104 -21.70 -8.48 6.02
C HIS A 104 -20.82 -9.66 5.59
N ASP A 105 -21.27 -10.36 4.56
CA ASP A 105 -20.49 -11.39 3.84
C ASP A 105 -19.64 -10.67 2.78
N HIS A 106 -18.52 -10.11 3.21
CA HIS A 106 -17.61 -9.39 2.32
C HIS A 106 -16.32 -10.19 2.07
N THR A 107 -15.69 -9.88 0.94
CA THR A 107 -14.39 -10.44 0.59
C THR A 107 -13.32 -9.88 1.52
N PRO A 108 -12.39 -10.71 2.01
CA PRO A 108 -11.23 -10.21 2.76
C PRO A 108 -10.41 -9.21 1.95
N TYR A 109 -9.91 -8.19 2.62
CA TYR A 109 -9.01 -7.23 2.03
C TYR A 109 -7.72 -7.89 1.55
N GLU A 110 -7.32 -7.60 0.31
CA GLU A 110 -6.12 -8.08 -0.36
C GLU A 110 -5.24 -6.89 -0.71
N GLU A 111 -4.15 -6.67 0.04
CA GLU A 111 -3.25 -5.52 -0.06
C GLU A 111 -2.47 -5.48 -1.37
N ALA A 112 -1.86 -6.60 -1.73
CA ALA A 112 -0.96 -6.71 -2.86
C ALA A 112 -0.87 -8.15 -3.37
N GLY A 113 -0.49 -8.32 -4.63
CA GLY A 113 -0.30 -9.65 -5.21
C GLY A 113 0.16 -9.65 -6.66
N THR A 114 0.27 -10.86 -7.21
CA THR A 114 0.66 -11.11 -8.61
C THR A 114 -0.27 -12.14 -9.23
N ASN A 115 -0.80 -11.86 -10.42
CA ASN A 115 -1.65 -12.81 -11.12
C ASN A 115 -0.85 -13.72 -12.09
N GLU A 116 -1.51 -14.73 -12.64
CA GLU A 116 -0.91 -15.71 -13.57
C GLU A 116 -0.41 -15.12 -14.90
N LYS A 117 -0.77 -13.89 -15.20
CA LYS A 117 -0.25 -13.14 -16.36
C LYS A 117 1.01 -12.33 -16.02
N GLY A 118 1.40 -12.30 -14.74
CA GLY A 118 2.52 -11.53 -14.24
C GLY A 118 2.19 -10.08 -13.95
N VAL A 119 0.91 -9.72 -13.87
CA VAL A 119 0.50 -8.39 -13.38
C VAL A 119 0.61 -8.36 -11.87
N MET A 120 1.30 -7.34 -11.36
CA MET A 120 1.51 -7.09 -9.95
C MET A 120 0.76 -5.82 -9.56
N VAL A 121 0.07 -5.87 -8.42
CA VAL A 121 -0.68 -4.75 -7.86
C VAL A 121 -0.31 -4.58 -6.39
N SER A 122 -0.11 -3.32 -5.97
CA SER A 122 0.01 -2.93 -4.57
C SER A 122 -0.82 -1.66 -4.37
N ALA A 123 -1.83 -1.74 -3.52
CA ALA A 123 -2.79 -0.68 -3.29
C ALA A 123 -2.99 -0.44 -1.80
N THR A 124 -3.04 0.84 -1.39
CA THR A 124 -3.39 1.21 -0.02
C THR A 124 -3.91 2.63 0.05
N GLU A 125 -4.83 2.88 0.98
CA GLU A 125 -5.34 4.21 1.28
C GLU A 125 -4.25 5.02 1.99
N THR A 126 -3.62 5.92 1.24
CA THR A 126 -2.50 6.69 1.75
C THR A 126 -2.64 8.19 1.53
N LEU A 127 -3.61 8.61 0.74
CA LEU A 127 -3.70 9.98 0.28
C LEU A 127 -5.00 10.65 0.70
N TYR A 128 -4.90 11.94 0.98
CA TYR A 128 -6.06 12.77 1.31
C TYR A 128 -6.02 14.05 0.48
N GLY A 129 -7.10 14.31 -0.24
CA GLY A 129 -7.26 15.54 -0.99
C GLY A 129 -7.50 16.75 -0.07
N MET A 130 -7.08 17.94 -0.51
CA MET A 130 -7.47 19.19 0.15
C MET A 130 -8.98 19.27 0.27
N LYS A 131 -9.48 19.80 1.39
CA LYS A 131 -10.93 20.02 1.61
C LYS A 131 -11.59 20.84 0.49
N THR A 132 -10.85 21.73 -0.14
CA THR A 132 -11.33 22.56 -1.25
C THR A 132 -11.53 21.78 -2.53
N VAL A 133 -10.62 20.88 -2.89
CA VAL A 133 -10.80 19.99 -4.06
C VAL A 133 -11.89 18.94 -3.79
N LEU A 134 -11.97 18.42 -2.57
CA LEU A 134 -13.04 17.50 -2.16
C LEU A 134 -14.42 18.17 -2.10
N ALA A 135 -14.51 19.48 -2.01
CA ALA A 135 -15.78 20.20 -2.14
C ALA A 135 -16.27 20.27 -3.58
N GLU A 136 -15.36 20.21 -4.56
CA GLU A 136 -15.68 20.23 -6.02
C GLU A 136 -15.87 18.81 -6.58
N ASP A 137 -15.12 17.84 -6.06
CA ASP A 137 -15.19 16.43 -6.47
C ASP A 137 -15.07 15.53 -5.23
N PRO A 138 -16.16 15.33 -4.48
CA PRO A 138 -16.14 14.53 -3.25
C PRO A 138 -15.92 13.05 -3.51
N TYR A 139 -15.36 12.35 -2.53
CA TYR A 139 -15.35 10.90 -2.52
C TYR A 139 -16.76 10.33 -2.66
N VAL A 140 -16.87 9.15 -3.26
CA VAL A 140 -18.14 8.49 -3.57
C VAL A 140 -18.39 7.35 -2.59
N ASP A 141 -19.49 7.36 -1.87
CA ASP A 141 -19.79 6.38 -0.81
C ASP A 141 -19.68 4.90 -1.23
N ASN A 142 -19.94 4.58 -2.49
CA ASN A 142 -19.79 3.23 -3.05
C ASN A 142 -18.70 3.20 -4.15
N GLY A 143 -17.74 4.11 -4.08
CA GLY A 143 -16.58 4.13 -4.96
C GLY A 143 -15.63 2.99 -4.64
N ILE A 144 -14.67 2.74 -5.54
CA ILE A 144 -13.62 1.76 -5.28
C ILE A 144 -12.64 2.28 -4.22
N GLU A 145 -12.21 1.38 -3.33
CA GLU A 145 -11.17 1.63 -2.33
C GLU A 145 -10.00 0.65 -2.47
N GLU A 146 -8.99 0.83 -1.64
CA GLU A 146 -7.84 -0.06 -1.56
C GLU A 146 -8.23 -1.53 -1.39
N ALA A 147 -9.27 -1.80 -0.57
CA ALA A 147 -9.74 -3.14 -0.25
C ALA A 147 -10.20 -3.95 -1.48
N GLU A 148 -10.61 -3.28 -2.56
CA GLU A 148 -11.13 -3.92 -3.77
C GLU A 148 -10.20 -3.81 -4.98
N ILE A 149 -9.32 -2.79 -5.01
CA ILE A 149 -8.45 -2.50 -6.15
C ILE A 149 -7.64 -3.74 -6.53
N THR A 150 -6.95 -4.34 -5.57
CA THR A 150 -6.09 -5.50 -5.81
C THR A 150 -6.87 -6.70 -6.34
N THR A 151 -7.98 -7.06 -5.71
CA THR A 151 -8.83 -8.20 -6.13
C THR A 151 -9.34 -8.04 -7.56
N VAL A 152 -9.85 -6.83 -7.89
CA VAL A 152 -10.41 -6.56 -9.21
C VAL A 152 -9.32 -6.56 -10.29
N LEU A 153 -8.23 -5.85 -10.07
CA LEU A 153 -7.16 -5.73 -11.06
C LEU A 153 -6.44 -7.05 -11.31
N LEU A 154 -6.13 -7.81 -10.25
CA LEU A 154 -5.48 -9.12 -10.40
C LEU A 154 -6.41 -10.15 -11.07
N GLY A 155 -7.71 -10.04 -10.83
CA GLY A 155 -8.69 -10.93 -11.47
C GLY A 155 -8.92 -10.66 -12.95
N GLU A 156 -8.75 -9.42 -13.41
CA GLU A 156 -9.16 -8.96 -14.75
C GLU A 156 -8.01 -8.61 -15.69
N ALA A 157 -6.91 -8.01 -15.20
CA ALA A 157 -5.90 -7.44 -16.06
C ALA A 157 -4.87 -8.48 -16.52
N ALA A 158 -4.56 -8.51 -17.82
CA ALA A 158 -3.51 -9.36 -18.39
C ALA A 158 -2.19 -8.61 -18.61
N THR A 159 -2.18 -7.28 -18.50
CA THR A 159 -0.99 -6.43 -18.57
C THR A 159 -1.12 -5.26 -17.59
N ALA A 160 0.00 -4.64 -17.22
CA ALA A 160 -0.02 -3.44 -16.38
C ALA A 160 -0.88 -2.34 -16.99
N ARG A 161 -0.79 -2.12 -18.30
CA ARG A 161 -1.57 -1.12 -19.03
C ARG A 161 -3.08 -1.40 -19.02
N GLU A 162 -3.48 -2.67 -19.11
CA GLU A 162 -4.89 -3.04 -18.95
C GLU A 162 -5.36 -2.77 -17.51
N GLY A 163 -4.52 -3.04 -16.50
CA GLY A 163 -4.82 -2.70 -15.10
C GLY A 163 -5.01 -1.20 -14.88
N VAL A 164 -4.14 -0.37 -15.45
CA VAL A 164 -4.29 1.10 -15.43
C VAL A 164 -5.60 1.52 -16.11
N ALA A 165 -5.88 1.00 -17.31
CA ALA A 165 -7.09 1.34 -18.05
C ALA A 165 -8.37 0.93 -17.29
N LEU A 166 -8.35 -0.23 -16.62
CA LEU A 166 -9.47 -0.71 -15.81
C LEU A 166 -9.69 0.20 -14.59
N LEU A 167 -8.64 0.47 -13.81
CA LEU A 167 -8.76 1.31 -12.61
C LEU A 167 -9.24 2.71 -12.94
N THR A 168 -8.65 3.34 -13.96
CA THR A 168 -9.04 4.69 -14.40
C THR A 168 -10.46 4.74 -14.95
N SER A 169 -10.91 3.70 -15.65
CA SER A 169 -12.31 3.58 -16.08
C SER A 169 -13.29 3.44 -14.88
N ILE A 170 -12.88 2.77 -13.81
CA ILE A 170 -13.69 2.68 -12.59
C ILE A 170 -13.75 4.05 -11.90
N TYR A 171 -12.64 4.78 -11.81
CA TYR A 171 -12.64 6.14 -11.29
C TYR A 171 -13.52 7.08 -12.09
N ASP A 172 -13.50 6.98 -13.43
CA ASP A 172 -14.35 7.81 -14.31
C ASP A 172 -15.85 7.49 -14.17
N THR A 173 -16.22 6.25 -13.91
CA THR A 173 -17.63 5.79 -13.98
C THR A 173 -18.29 5.61 -12.62
N THR A 174 -17.56 5.11 -11.65
CA THR A 174 -18.04 4.77 -10.31
C THR A 174 -17.47 5.72 -9.26
N GLY A 175 -16.24 6.16 -9.47
CA GLY A 175 -15.50 7.02 -8.53
C GLY A 175 -14.73 6.22 -7.50
N ALA A 176 -13.96 6.94 -6.68
CA ALA A 176 -13.21 6.44 -5.52
C ALA A 176 -13.87 6.85 -4.21
N ALA A 177 -13.88 5.97 -3.22
CA ALA A 177 -14.37 6.27 -1.87
C ALA A 177 -13.26 6.86 -0.97
N GLY A 178 -11.99 6.67 -1.33
CA GLY A 178 -10.82 7.23 -0.66
C GLY A 178 -9.72 7.64 -1.63
N GLY A 179 -8.68 8.28 -1.12
CA GLY A 179 -7.48 8.63 -1.90
C GLY A 179 -6.43 7.54 -1.78
N SER A 180 -5.86 7.12 -2.90
CA SER A 180 -4.90 6.00 -2.94
C SER A 180 -3.67 6.31 -3.78
N GLY A 181 -2.55 5.64 -3.43
CA GLY A 181 -1.39 5.47 -4.29
C GLY A 181 -1.27 3.99 -4.67
N VAL A 182 -1.31 3.67 -5.96
CA VAL A 182 -1.38 2.29 -6.46
C VAL A 182 -0.25 2.01 -7.42
N PHE A 183 0.55 0.97 -7.15
CA PHE A 183 1.44 0.39 -8.15
C PHE A 183 0.71 -0.65 -8.98
N ILE A 184 0.87 -0.58 -10.29
CA ILE A 184 0.41 -1.57 -11.25
C ILE A 184 1.58 -1.86 -12.19
N ALA A 185 2.07 -3.10 -12.20
CA ALA A 185 3.26 -3.46 -12.95
C ALA A 185 3.11 -4.80 -13.67
N ASP A 186 3.93 -5.00 -14.68
CA ASP A 186 4.25 -6.29 -15.27
C ASP A 186 5.76 -6.35 -15.58
N GLN A 187 6.24 -7.37 -16.25
CA GLN A 187 7.65 -7.50 -16.58
C GLN A 187 8.19 -6.35 -17.47
N ASN A 188 7.32 -5.61 -18.17
CA ASN A 188 7.70 -4.62 -19.17
C ASN A 188 7.61 -3.17 -18.66
N GLU A 189 6.66 -2.89 -17.78
CA GLU A 189 6.40 -1.52 -17.32
C GLU A 189 5.83 -1.49 -15.90
N THR A 190 6.14 -0.42 -15.19
CA THR A 190 5.58 -0.11 -13.87
C THR A 190 4.87 1.23 -13.93
N TRP A 191 3.63 1.27 -13.46
CA TRP A 191 2.81 2.44 -13.33
C TRP A 191 2.55 2.77 -11.88
N PHE A 192 2.47 4.06 -11.58
CA PHE A 192 2.04 4.55 -10.29
C PHE A 192 0.83 5.47 -10.49
N VAL A 193 -0.25 5.17 -9.78
CA VAL A 193 -1.53 5.88 -9.91
C VAL A 193 -1.82 6.59 -8.60
N GLU A 194 -2.07 7.89 -8.65
CA GLU A 194 -2.59 8.67 -7.53
C GLU A 194 -3.97 9.21 -7.84
N ASN A 195 -4.92 9.00 -6.92
CA ASN A 195 -6.17 9.72 -6.87
C ASN A 195 -6.32 10.41 -5.51
N LEU A 196 -6.84 11.65 -5.50
CA LEU A 196 -7.01 12.45 -4.30
C LEU A 196 -8.45 12.96 -4.09
N THR A 197 -9.33 12.65 -5.05
CA THR A 197 -10.78 12.98 -4.99
C THR A 197 -11.58 11.83 -5.59
N GLY A 198 -12.90 11.97 -5.66
CA GLY A 198 -13.79 10.93 -6.17
C GLY A 198 -13.49 10.48 -7.60
N HIS A 199 -13.14 11.41 -8.52
CA HIS A 199 -12.99 11.10 -9.94
C HIS A 199 -11.72 11.68 -10.57
N THR A 200 -10.84 12.34 -9.79
CA THR A 200 -9.58 12.85 -10.34
C THR A 200 -8.41 11.95 -10.03
N TYR A 201 -7.57 11.70 -11.02
CA TYR A 201 -6.39 10.84 -10.92
C TYR A 201 -5.31 11.23 -11.94
N ILE A 202 -4.09 10.80 -11.66
CA ILE A 202 -2.98 10.66 -12.60
C ILE A 202 -2.40 9.27 -12.47
N ALA A 203 -2.24 8.54 -13.58
CA ALA A 203 -1.41 7.35 -13.69
C ALA A 203 -0.14 7.73 -14.46
N LEU A 204 1.01 7.46 -13.86
CA LEU A 204 2.32 7.82 -14.38
C LEU A 204 3.17 6.57 -14.60
N LYS A 205 3.65 6.37 -15.84
CA LYS A 205 4.61 5.32 -16.13
C LYS A 205 5.98 5.68 -15.58
N LEU A 206 6.52 4.83 -14.74
CA LEU A 206 7.79 5.07 -14.06
C LEU A 206 8.99 4.74 -14.95
N SER A 207 9.98 5.61 -14.94
CA SER A 207 11.25 5.39 -15.63
C SER A 207 12.14 4.40 -14.86
N SER A 208 12.98 3.66 -15.59
CA SER A 208 14.01 2.77 -15.01
C SER A 208 15.08 3.52 -14.19
N SER A 209 15.21 4.82 -14.38
CA SER A 209 16.21 5.67 -13.71
C SER A 209 15.66 6.47 -12.53
N VAL A 210 14.47 6.13 -12.03
CA VAL A 210 13.78 6.84 -10.94
C VAL A 210 13.82 6.01 -9.66
N ALA A 211 14.01 6.70 -8.53
CA ALA A 211 13.65 6.19 -7.21
C ALA A 211 12.74 7.22 -6.52
N PHE A 212 11.68 6.76 -5.87
CA PHE A 212 10.82 7.63 -5.06
C PHE A 212 10.16 6.86 -3.92
N MET A 213 9.60 7.59 -2.98
CA MET A 213 8.81 7.05 -1.88
C MET A 213 7.52 7.84 -1.67
N GLN A 214 6.53 7.20 -1.06
CA GLN A 214 5.25 7.83 -0.72
C GLN A 214 4.77 7.38 0.66
N PRO A 215 4.86 8.22 1.69
CA PRO A 215 4.28 7.96 3.01
C PRO A 215 3.09 8.89 3.29
N ASN A 216 1.87 8.58 2.87
CA ASN A 216 0.66 9.40 3.03
C ASN A 216 0.76 10.85 2.49
N VAL A 217 1.68 11.09 1.58
CA VAL A 217 1.87 12.39 0.92
C VAL A 217 1.92 12.13 -0.56
N ALA A 218 1.15 12.87 -1.36
CA ALA A 218 1.17 12.71 -2.81
C ALA A 218 2.61 12.89 -3.34
N ALA A 219 3.02 12.01 -4.25
CA ALA A 219 4.38 11.99 -4.80
C ALA A 219 4.45 12.48 -6.25
N ILE A 220 3.32 12.59 -6.96
CA ILE A 220 3.27 13.12 -8.32
C ILE A 220 3.22 14.65 -8.27
N GLY A 221 4.26 15.30 -8.75
CA GLY A 221 4.38 16.76 -8.83
C GLY A 221 4.02 17.30 -10.21
N LYS A 222 4.98 17.92 -10.86
CA LYS A 222 4.77 18.67 -12.10
C LYS A 222 4.70 17.76 -13.33
N ILE A 223 3.53 17.67 -13.94
CA ILE A 223 3.23 16.78 -15.06
C ILE A 223 2.71 17.55 -16.27
N ASP A 224 3.30 17.31 -17.43
CA ASP A 224 2.76 17.65 -18.72
C ASP A 224 1.78 16.55 -19.16
N LEU A 225 0.50 16.91 -19.27
CA LEU A 225 -0.59 15.99 -19.59
C LEU A 225 -0.65 15.65 -21.09
N ASP A 226 0.15 16.30 -21.93
CA ASP A 226 0.28 15.99 -23.35
C ASP A 226 1.21 14.78 -23.60
N ASP A 227 1.92 14.29 -22.59
CA ASP A 227 2.69 13.05 -22.64
C ASP A 227 1.78 11.81 -22.52
N THR A 228 0.95 11.59 -23.52
CA THR A 228 -0.05 10.49 -23.53
C THR A 228 0.56 9.08 -23.63
N GLU A 229 1.86 8.95 -23.84
CA GLU A 229 2.56 7.66 -23.80
C GLU A 229 2.81 7.21 -22.34
N ASN A 230 3.13 8.16 -21.47
CA ASN A 230 3.55 7.89 -20.09
C ASN A 230 2.57 8.43 -19.03
N VAL A 231 1.53 9.15 -19.42
CA VAL A 231 0.55 9.76 -18.53
C VAL A 231 -0.87 9.42 -18.96
N VAL A 232 -1.67 8.96 -18.00
CA VAL A 232 -3.13 8.87 -18.12
C VAL A 232 -3.73 9.71 -16.98
N ALA A 233 -4.53 10.70 -17.32
CA ALA A 233 -5.14 11.61 -16.34
C ALA A 233 -6.64 11.76 -16.57
N SER A 234 -7.40 12.00 -15.49
CA SER A 234 -8.82 12.29 -15.59
C SER A 234 -9.07 13.61 -16.36
N ALA A 235 -10.11 13.61 -17.18
CA ALA A 235 -10.42 14.75 -18.05
C ALA A 235 -10.78 16.03 -17.26
N ASN A 236 -11.27 15.90 -16.03
CA ASN A 236 -11.69 16.99 -15.15
C ASN A 236 -10.57 17.47 -14.18
N LEU A 237 -9.36 16.90 -14.24
CA LEU A 237 -8.29 17.16 -13.28
C LEU A 237 -7.97 18.66 -13.13
N VAL A 238 -7.69 19.34 -14.24
CA VAL A 238 -7.36 20.77 -14.23
C VAL A 238 -8.57 21.62 -13.82
N GLU A 239 -9.77 21.26 -14.29
CA GLU A 239 -11.00 21.98 -14.00
C GLU A 239 -11.35 21.94 -12.50
N VAL A 240 -11.24 20.79 -11.85
CA VAL A 240 -11.51 20.64 -10.39
C VAL A 240 -10.56 21.52 -9.59
N ALA A 241 -9.25 21.48 -9.84
CA ALA A 241 -8.27 22.32 -9.15
C ALA A 241 -8.52 23.83 -9.38
N GLN A 242 -8.92 24.22 -10.61
CA GLN A 242 -9.26 25.63 -10.91
C GLN A 242 -10.49 26.07 -10.17
N LYS A 243 -11.57 25.27 -10.12
CA LYS A 243 -12.79 25.58 -9.37
C LYS A 243 -12.53 25.66 -7.86
N ALA A 244 -11.69 24.76 -7.35
CA ALA A 244 -11.26 24.77 -5.96
C ALA A 244 -10.37 25.99 -5.61
N GLY A 245 -9.81 26.67 -6.61
CA GLY A 245 -8.86 27.77 -6.41
C GLY A 245 -7.48 27.33 -5.96
N THR A 246 -7.12 26.04 -6.18
CA THR A 246 -5.86 25.44 -5.74
C THR A 246 -4.91 25.10 -6.89
N PHE A 247 -5.32 25.34 -8.14
CA PHE A 247 -4.53 24.99 -9.31
C PHE A 247 -3.14 25.62 -9.28
N VAL A 248 -2.12 24.79 -9.38
CA VAL A 248 -0.72 25.15 -9.58
C VAL A 248 -0.25 24.49 -10.88
N GLY A 249 0.25 25.28 -11.81
CA GLY A 249 0.67 24.79 -13.12
C GLY A 249 0.54 25.84 -14.22
N ASP A 250 0.53 25.39 -15.47
CA ASP A 250 0.27 26.20 -16.67
C ASP A 250 -0.84 25.53 -17.50
N ALA A 251 -2.06 26.00 -17.32
CA ALA A 251 -3.21 25.44 -18.02
C ALA A 251 -3.14 25.64 -19.57
N ALA A 252 -2.40 26.66 -20.05
CA ALA A 252 -2.22 26.89 -21.50
C ALA A 252 -1.22 25.89 -22.11
N ALA A 253 -0.30 25.40 -21.31
CA ALA A 253 0.67 24.37 -21.68
C ALA A 253 0.24 22.96 -21.26
N ASN A 254 -0.99 22.79 -20.76
CA ASN A 254 -1.53 21.53 -20.22
C ASN A 254 -0.65 20.88 -19.12
N VAL A 255 -0.05 21.71 -18.26
CA VAL A 255 0.84 21.29 -17.17
C VAL A 255 0.18 21.55 -15.84
N ILE A 256 0.17 20.55 -14.97
CA ILE A 256 -0.29 20.64 -13.58
C ILE A 256 0.77 20.12 -12.63
N ASP A 257 0.84 20.70 -11.45
CA ASP A 257 1.52 20.14 -10.28
C ASP A 257 0.47 19.50 -9.39
N LEU A 258 0.43 18.16 -9.36
CA LEU A 258 -0.63 17.42 -8.66
C LEU A 258 -0.52 17.60 -7.15
N THR A 259 0.66 17.39 -6.58
CA THR A 259 0.89 17.55 -5.13
C THR A 259 0.53 18.95 -4.68
N ALA A 260 1.02 19.97 -5.36
CA ALA A 260 0.73 21.36 -5.01
C ALA A 260 -0.75 21.75 -5.18
N SER A 261 -1.47 21.10 -6.13
CA SER A 261 -2.87 21.42 -6.42
C SER A 261 -3.87 20.65 -5.59
N TYR A 262 -3.52 19.45 -5.10
CA TYR A 262 -4.48 18.49 -4.55
C TYR A 262 -4.14 17.97 -3.15
N ASN A 263 -2.85 17.86 -2.79
CA ASN A 263 -2.46 17.17 -1.55
C ASN A 263 -2.89 17.92 -0.30
N GLY A 264 -3.68 17.25 0.55
CA GLY A 264 -4.20 17.77 1.81
C GLY A 264 -3.35 17.42 3.03
N GLU A 265 -2.29 16.61 2.84
CA GLU A 265 -1.49 16.09 3.94
C GLU A 265 -0.36 17.04 4.36
N SER A 266 0.06 16.85 5.61
CA SER A 266 1.14 17.61 6.23
C SER A 266 2.47 16.83 6.16
N ALA A 267 3.54 17.49 6.61
CA ALA A 267 4.86 16.90 6.75
C ALA A 267 4.88 15.58 7.56
N SER A 268 5.67 14.63 7.11
CA SER A 268 5.77 13.29 7.70
C SER A 268 7.20 12.98 8.15
N PRO A 269 7.42 12.53 9.40
CA PRO A 269 8.72 12.03 9.86
C PRO A 269 9.21 10.84 9.03
N ARG A 270 8.31 10.02 8.44
CA ARG A 270 8.66 8.90 7.57
C ARG A 270 9.23 9.37 6.24
N MET A 271 8.71 10.49 5.67
CA MET A 271 9.30 11.12 4.49
C MET A 271 10.75 11.53 4.77
N ALA A 272 10.99 12.22 5.88
CA ALA A 272 12.35 12.65 6.24
C ALA A 272 13.29 11.45 6.42
N ALA A 273 12.87 10.39 7.11
CA ALA A 273 13.66 9.18 7.29
C ALA A 273 13.98 8.49 5.96
N GLY A 274 12.99 8.35 5.08
CA GLY A 274 13.18 7.74 3.77
C GLY A 274 14.06 8.58 2.84
N LEU A 275 13.90 9.90 2.83
CA LEU A 275 14.79 10.81 2.08
C LEU A 275 16.25 10.71 2.58
N ASN A 276 16.44 10.63 3.88
CA ASN A 276 17.77 10.42 4.46
C ASN A 276 18.36 9.09 4.01
N TYR A 277 17.58 8.02 4.07
CA TYR A 277 18.00 6.68 3.64
C TYR A 277 18.38 6.66 2.16
N LEU A 278 17.49 7.13 1.29
CA LEU A 278 17.67 7.08 -0.16
C LEU A 278 18.84 7.97 -0.64
N ASN A 279 18.98 9.16 -0.07
CA ASN A 279 20.07 10.08 -0.43
C ASN A 279 21.38 9.82 0.35
N GLY A 280 21.38 8.88 1.29
CA GLY A 280 22.57 8.56 2.10
C GLY A 280 23.03 9.73 2.98
N VAL A 281 22.09 10.49 3.55
CA VAL A 281 22.32 11.67 4.40
C VAL A 281 21.53 11.55 5.71
N ASP A 282 21.71 12.52 6.61
CA ASP A 282 20.96 12.63 7.88
C ASP A 282 20.43 14.05 8.12
N THR A 283 20.19 14.79 7.03
CA THR A 283 19.89 16.23 7.07
C THR A 283 18.41 16.57 6.98
N PHE A 284 17.56 15.66 6.47
CA PHE A 284 16.13 15.88 6.38
C PHE A 284 15.45 15.67 7.73
N THR A 285 14.52 16.57 8.05
CA THR A 285 13.61 16.50 9.20
C THR A 285 12.17 16.72 8.71
N ALA A 286 11.19 16.42 9.52
CA ALA A 286 9.78 16.65 9.16
C ALA A 286 9.46 18.09 8.76
N ASP A 287 10.28 19.04 9.22
CA ASP A 287 10.03 20.48 9.02
C ASP A 287 10.85 21.12 7.90
N ASN A 288 11.77 20.41 7.25
CA ASN A 288 12.71 21.03 6.32
C ASN A 288 12.77 20.41 4.91
N TYR A 289 12.05 19.34 4.63
CA TYR A 289 11.90 18.86 3.26
C TYR A 289 10.77 19.60 2.54
N THR A 290 10.83 19.63 1.23
CA THR A 290 9.85 20.24 0.35
C THR A 290 9.46 19.27 -0.76
N GLU A 291 8.37 19.56 -1.47
CA GLU A 291 7.97 18.80 -2.66
C GLU A 291 9.11 18.63 -3.67
N ASN A 292 9.94 19.65 -3.86
CA ASN A 292 11.09 19.59 -4.76
C ASN A 292 12.12 18.52 -4.37
N ASP A 293 12.10 18.01 -3.16
CA ASP A 293 13.04 16.98 -2.71
C ASP A 293 12.60 15.56 -3.07
N PHE A 294 11.31 15.36 -3.42
CA PHE A 294 10.76 14.01 -3.62
C PHE A 294 9.78 13.84 -4.79
N ALA A 295 9.19 14.91 -5.32
CA ALA A 295 8.11 14.76 -6.29
C ALA A 295 8.60 14.25 -7.65
N LEU A 296 7.80 13.37 -8.23
CA LEU A 296 7.96 12.85 -9.58
C LEU A 296 7.52 13.88 -10.61
N SER A 297 8.30 14.08 -11.65
CA SER A 297 7.98 15.02 -12.73
C SER A 297 8.36 14.45 -14.09
N ASN A 298 7.64 14.83 -15.15
CA ASN A 298 7.99 14.58 -16.54
C ASN A 298 8.28 15.86 -17.32
N VAL A 299 8.44 16.99 -16.62
CA VAL A 299 8.75 18.29 -17.19
C VAL A 299 10.04 18.82 -16.57
N ASP A 300 11.01 19.16 -17.41
CA ASP A 300 12.27 19.75 -16.96
C ASP A 300 12.13 21.26 -16.63
N GLU A 301 13.21 21.86 -16.14
CA GLU A 301 13.27 23.30 -15.81
C GLU A 301 12.98 24.21 -17.01
N LYS A 302 13.09 23.69 -18.24
CA LYS A 302 12.82 24.42 -19.48
C LYS A 302 11.39 24.25 -19.98
N GLY A 303 10.56 23.46 -19.27
CA GLY A 303 9.21 23.14 -19.67
C GLY A 303 9.14 22.11 -20.81
N GLN A 304 10.15 21.25 -20.95
CA GLN A 304 10.17 20.19 -21.96
C GLN A 304 9.77 18.86 -21.34
N ILE A 305 8.97 18.09 -22.08
CA ILE A 305 8.65 16.69 -21.71
C ILE A 305 9.95 15.88 -21.75
N VAL A 306 10.21 15.19 -20.64
CA VAL A 306 11.36 14.32 -20.44
C VAL A 306 10.89 13.01 -19.79
N PRO A 307 11.68 11.93 -19.80
CA PRO A 307 11.37 10.77 -18.97
C PRO A 307 11.17 11.17 -17.51
N VAL A 308 10.23 10.52 -16.85
CA VAL A 308 9.94 10.79 -15.42
C VAL A 308 11.22 10.81 -14.59
N TRP A 309 11.35 11.80 -13.75
CA TRP A 309 12.49 12.01 -12.88
C TRP A 309 12.06 12.46 -11.47
N THR A 310 12.99 12.41 -10.53
CA THR A 310 12.86 12.94 -9.16
C THR A 310 14.19 13.51 -8.68
N ASN A 311 14.17 14.34 -7.66
CA ASN A 311 15.40 14.84 -7.03
C ASN A 311 16.02 13.86 -6.02
N ILE A 312 15.38 12.74 -5.72
CA ILE A 312 16.00 11.68 -4.94
C ILE A 312 17.21 11.11 -5.70
N LYS A 313 18.38 11.11 -5.06
CA LYS A 313 19.63 10.66 -5.68
C LYS A 313 20.24 9.55 -4.83
N LEU A 314 20.14 8.32 -5.31
CA LEU A 314 20.84 7.20 -4.67
C LEU A 314 22.35 7.42 -4.76
N THR A 315 23.06 7.20 -3.65
CA THR A 315 24.53 7.35 -3.58
C THR A 315 25.29 6.16 -4.14
N LYS A 316 24.57 5.05 -4.36
CA LYS A 316 25.06 3.79 -4.96
C LYS A 316 23.91 3.11 -5.68
N LYS A 317 24.19 2.09 -6.48
CA LYS A 317 23.15 1.15 -6.91
C LYS A 317 22.67 0.36 -5.70
N PHE A 318 21.37 0.15 -5.60
CA PHE A 318 20.77 -0.59 -4.49
C PHE A 318 20.76 -2.10 -4.79
N SER A 319 21.19 -2.87 -3.82
CA SER A 319 20.94 -4.31 -3.77
C SER A 319 19.53 -4.59 -3.27
N VAL A 320 19.07 -5.83 -3.35
CA VAL A 320 17.84 -6.28 -2.70
C VAL A 320 17.89 -5.98 -1.19
N GLU A 321 19.03 -6.25 -0.53
CA GLU A 321 19.23 -5.95 0.90
C GLU A 321 18.99 -4.46 1.22
N ASP A 322 19.43 -3.55 0.32
CA ASP A 322 19.21 -2.11 0.52
C ASP A 322 17.73 -1.73 0.40
N VAL A 323 17.00 -2.33 -0.54
CA VAL A 323 15.56 -2.07 -0.70
C VAL A 323 14.78 -2.62 0.50
N LEU A 324 15.07 -3.83 0.96
CA LEU A 324 14.46 -4.39 2.16
C LEU A 324 14.80 -3.55 3.40
N GLY A 325 16.06 -3.10 3.53
CA GLY A 325 16.53 -2.25 4.63
C GLY A 325 15.85 -0.89 4.71
N PHE A 326 15.34 -0.36 3.59
CA PHE A 326 14.49 0.83 3.62
C PHE A 326 13.25 0.62 4.51
N PHE A 327 12.60 -0.53 4.36
CA PHE A 327 11.40 -0.89 5.13
C PHE A 327 11.71 -1.33 6.58
N GLU A 328 12.98 -1.51 6.92
CA GLU A 328 13.44 -1.76 8.31
C GLU A 328 13.84 -0.46 9.03
N THR A 329 13.82 0.70 8.33
CA THR A 329 14.24 1.99 8.87
C THR A 329 13.14 2.64 9.71
N GLU A 330 13.43 2.95 10.99
CA GLU A 330 12.50 3.68 11.86
C GLU A 330 12.43 5.17 11.46
N PRO A 331 11.24 5.81 11.42
CA PRO A 331 9.92 5.33 11.82
C PRO A 331 9.06 4.74 10.68
N ILE A 332 9.64 4.32 9.56
CA ILE A 332 8.95 3.57 8.50
C ILE A 332 8.56 2.20 9.08
N ALA A 333 9.57 1.46 9.55
CA ALA A 333 9.33 0.29 10.39
C ALA A 333 8.91 0.72 11.80
N LYS A 334 7.86 0.12 12.31
CA LYS A 334 7.39 0.34 13.69
C LYS A 334 6.55 -0.83 14.17
N THR A 335 6.34 -0.88 15.47
CA THR A 335 5.36 -1.79 16.08
C THR A 335 3.96 -1.43 15.58
N GLY A 336 3.24 -2.40 15.04
CA GLY A 336 1.92 -2.22 14.45
C GLY A 336 1.92 -2.15 12.92
N ASN A 337 3.05 -2.38 12.27
CA ASN A 337 3.03 -2.83 10.89
C ASN A 337 2.37 -4.22 10.82
N VAL A 338 1.57 -4.49 9.80
CA VAL A 338 0.85 -5.77 9.67
C VAL A 338 1.41 -6.64 8.55
N GLU A 339 1.99 -6.02 7.54
CA GLU A 339 2.74 -6.69 6.50
C GLU A 339 3.71 -5.73 5.79
N THR A 340 4.68 -6.29 5.09
CA THR A 340 5.54 -5.56 4.15
C THR A 340 5.81 -6.46 2.96
N HIS A 341 5.65 -5.92 1.77
CA HIS A 341 5.96 -6.61 0.53
C HIS A 341 6.87 -5.78 -0.35
N VAL A 342 7.73 -6.46 -1.11
CA VAL A 342 8.55 -5.90 -2.18
C VAL A 342 8.45 -6.83 -3.39
N PHE A 343 8.03 -6.28 -4.51
CA PHE A 343 8.12 -6.93 -5.80
C PHE A 343 9.48 -6.62 -6.43
N GLN A 344 10.18 -7.67 -6.86
CA GLN A 344 11.41 -7.57 -7.63
C GLN A 344 11.13 -8.09 -9.04
N VAL A 345 11.38 -7.27 -10.04
CA VAL A 345 10.97 -7.51 -11.42
C VAL A 345 12.18 -7.46 -12.32
N SER A 346 12.56 -8.61 -12.87
CA SER A 346 13.58 -8.67 -13.92
C SER A 346 12.96 -8.35 -15.27
N PRO A 347 13.48 -7.37 -16.02
CA PRO A 347 13.01 -7.09 -17.37
C PRO A 347 13.38 -8.20 -18.37
N GLU A 348 14.25 -9.13 -17.97
CA GLU A 348 14.74 -10.24 -18.76
C GLU A 348 14.42 -11.59 -18.11
N GLY A 349 14.43 -12.66 -18.90
CA GLY A 349 14.22 -14.02 -18.43
C GLY A 349 12.78 -14.53 -18.58
N GLU A 350 12.59 -15.77 -18.14
CA GLU A 350 11.28 -16.42 -18.17
C GLU A 350 10.36 -15.82 -17.10
N LEU A 351 9.14 -15.50 -17.47
CA LEU A 351 8.18 -14.79 -16.61
C LEU A 351 8.03 -15.40 -15.20
N ASN A 352 8.01 -16.73 -15.12
CA ASN A 352 7.81 -17.44 -13.85
C ASN A 352 9.00 -17.37 -12.87
N THR A 353 10.15 -16.91 -13.32
CA THR A 353 11.35 -16.68 -12.49
C THR A 353 11.83 -15.23 -12.52
N ALA A 354 11.27 -14.41 -13.40
CA ALA A 354 11.59 -13.00 -13.50
C ALA A 354 10.91 -12.15 -12.38
N LEU A 355 9.89 -12.71 -11.75
CA LEU A 355 9.10 -12.03 -10.72
C LEU A 355 9.33 -12.70 -9.37
N VAL A 356 9.71 -11.90 -8.37
CA VAL A 356 9.89 -12.34 -6.99
C VAL A 356 9.08 -11.44 -6.07
N GLU A 357 8.44 -12.03 -5.10
CA GLU A 357 7.73 -11.37 -4.02
C GLU A 357 8.46 -11.60 -2.71
N TRP A 358 9.07 -10.56 -2.16
CA TRP A 358 9.62 -10.56 -0.81
C TRP A 358 8.53 -10.16 0.16
N THR A 359 8.25 -10.96 1.17
CA THR A 359 7.14 -10.72 2.10
C THR A 359 7.61 -10.89 3.54
N ALA A 360 7.26 -9.92 4.38
CA ALA A 360 7.39 -9.98 5.82
C ALA A 360 6.01 -9.71 6.44
N PHE A 361 5.51 -10.62 7.26
CA PHE A 361 4.24 -10.47 7.96
C PHE A 361 4.45 -9.96 9.37
N ASP A 362 3.52 -9.14 9.89
CA ASP A 362 3.56 -8.54 11.20
C ASP A 362 4.66 -7.46 11.34
N ASP A 363 4.98 -7.05 12.54
CA ASP A 363 5.94 -6.01 12.91
C ASP A 363 7.29 -6.17 12.19
N ASN A 364 7.64 -5.20 11.36
CA ASN A 364 8.85 -5.27 10.54
C ASN A 364 10.15 -4.89 11.28
N VAL A 365 10.05 -4.40 12.52
CA VAL A 365 11.25 -4.04 13.32
C VAL A 365 12.07 -5.28 13.70
N TYR A 366 11.40 -6.43 13.86
CA TYR A 366 12.00 -7.69 14.26
C TYR A 366 11.55 -8.83 13.34
N ASN A 367 11.76 -8.67 12.03
CA ASN A 367 11.28 -9.62 11.03
C ASN A 367 12.34 -9.93 9.98
N VAL A 368 11.99 -10.82 9.07
CA VAL A 368 12.73 -11.13 7.85
C VAL A 368 11.77 -11.21 6.67
N PHE A 369 12.26 -10.84 5.51
CA PHE A 369 11.56 -11.03 4.25
C PHE A 369 11.82 -12.41 3.69
N VAL A 370 10.77 -13.09 3.33
CA VAL A 370 10.81 -14.42 2.70
C VAL A 370 10.47 -14.27 1.22
N PRO A 371 11.31 -14.77 0.30
CA PRO A 371 11.04 -14.68 -1.14
C PRO A 371 10.07 -15.77 -1.61
N TYR A 372 9.21 -15.39 -2.56
CA TYR A 372 8.32 -16.28 -3.30
C TYR A 372 8.45 -16.03 -4.79
N TYR A 373 8.37 -17.09 -5.58
CA TYR A 373 8.09 -17.01 -7.01
C TYR A 373 6.57 -17.11 -7.20
N PRO A 374 5.84 -16.01 -7.41
CA PRO A 374 4.37 -16.01 -7.36
C PRO A 374 3.75 -16.97 -8.39
N LEU A 375 4.31 -17.06 -9.59
CA LEU A 375 3.79 -17.92 -10.65
C LEU A 375 4.12 -19.42 -10.46
N LEU A 376 4.99 -19.77 -9.53
CA LEU A 376 5.32 -21.15 -9.16
C LEU A 376 4.70 -21.55 -7.82
N THR A 377 4.23 -20.59 -7.03
CA THR A 377 3.63 -20.84 -5.72
C THR A 377 2.17 -21.28 -5.87
N THR A 378 1.86 -22.45 -5.39
CA THR A 378 0.53 -23.08 -5.56
C THR A 378 -0.27 -23.14 -4.26
N ASP A 379 0.36 -22.91 -3.12
CA ASP A 379 -0.30 -22.90 -1.80
C ASP A 379 0.55 -22.10 -0.79
N THR A 380 -0.10 -21.64 0.26
CA THR A 380 0.55 -20.99 1.41
C THR A 380 1.35 -22.02 2.22
N ALA A 381 2.55 -21.65 2.63
CA ALA A 381 3.35 -22.48 3.54
C ALA A 381 2.56 -22.75 4.85
N ALA A 382 2.69 -23.97 5.38
CA ALA A 382 1.91 -24.39 6.54
C ALA A 382 2.11 -23.50 7.77
N CYS A 383 3.31 -22.91 7.94
CA CYS A 383 3.61 -21.98 9.03
C CYS A 383 2.83 -20.66 8.97
N TYR A 384 2.35 -20.28 7.79
CA TYR A 384 1.51 -19.09 7.59
C TYR A 384 0.01 -19.39 7.57
N LYS A 385 -0.39 -20.66 7.67
CA LYS A 385 -1.78 -21.03 7.88
C LYS A 385 -2.10 -20.80 9.34
N VAL A 386 -2.98 -19.84 9.60
CA VAL A 386 -3.42 -19.53 10.96
C VAL A 386 -4.09 -20.76 11.57
N SER A 387 -3.79 -21.05 12.82
CA SER A 387 -4.46 -22.12 13.57
C SER A 387 -5.98 -21.85 13.59
N PRO A 388 -6.84 -22.85 13.35
CA PRO A 388 -8.29 -22.68 13.30
C PRO A 388 -8.94 -22.40 14.67
N GLY A 389 -8.21 -21.84 15.61
CA GLY A 389 -8.72 -21.45 16.91
C GLY A 389 -9.41 -20.09 16.88
N THR A 390 -10.34 -19.88 17.79
CA THR A 390 -11.02 -18.59 17.92
C THR A 390 -10.20 -17.66 18.81
N VAL A 391 -9.76 -16.54 18.29
CA VAL A 391 -9.25 -15.43 19.09
C VAL A 391 -10.45 -14.71 19.72
N THR A 392 -10.41 -14.48 21.03
CA THR A 392 -11.49 -13.78 21.73
C THR A 392 -11.05 -12.39 22.15
N ARG A 393 -11.88 -11.39 21.90
CA ARG A 393 -11.65 -10.01 22.31
C ARG A 393 -12.38 -9.67 23.61
N SER A 394 -11.73 -8.91 24.50
CA SER A 394 -12.28 -8.45 25.76
C SER A 394 -11.82 -7.02 26.08
N GLU A 395 -12.67 -6.23 26.70
CA GLU A 395 -12.31 -4.92 27.30
C GLU A 395 -11.65 -5.09 28.68
N GLU A 396 -11.76 -6.29 29.28
CA GLU A 396 -11.15 -6.62 30.57
C GLU A 396 -9.95 -7.54 30.36
N GLN A 397 -8.91 -7.32 31.17
CA GLN A 397 -7.70 -8.16 31.15
C GLN A 397 -8.04 -9.62 31.45
N PRO A 398 -7.72 -10.57 30.56
CA PRO A 398 -7.89 -11.98 30.81
C PRO A 398 -7.05 -12.43 32.01
N THR A 399 -7.58 -13.37 32.78
CA THR A 399 -6.90 -13.96 33.95
C THR A 399 -6.13 -15.25 33.62
N GLU A 400 -6.42 -15.83 32.44
CA GLU A 400 -5.85 -17.10 31.97
C GLU A 400 -5.56 -17.01 30.46
N GLY A 401 -4.68 -17.90 29.97
CA GLY A 401 -4.31 -18.01 28.58
C GLY A 401 -3.20 -17.05 28.13
N VAL A 402 -2.87 -17.11 26.83
CA VAL A 402 -1.95 -16.18 26.18
C VAL A 402 -2.78 -15.00 25.67
N TRP A 403 -2.44 -13.80 26.08
CA TRP A 403 -3.15 -12.60 25.67
C TRP A 403 -2.19 -11.43 25.45
N TYR A 404 -2.60 -10.49 24.63
CA TYR A 404 -1.94 -9.19 24.49
C TYR A 404 -2.97 -8.05 24.59
N LYS A 405 -2.47 -6.85 24.77
CA LYS A 405 -3.25 -5.63 24.85
C LYS A 405 -2.90 -4.72 23.67
N ASP A 406 -3.88 -4.36 22.88
CA ASP A 406 -3.68 -3.43 21.77
C ASP A 406 -3.52 -1.96 22.22
N GLN A 407 -3.22 -1.08 21.28
CA GLN A 407 -3.06 0.35 21.54
C GLN A 407 -4.35 1.04 21.98
N LYS A 408 -5.53 0.46 21.66
CA LYS A 408 -6.85 0.95 22.11
C LYS A 408 -7.22 0.44 23.50
N GLY A 409 -6.37 -0.39 24.10
CA GLY A 409 -6.56 -0.93 25.45
C GLY A 409 -7.38 -2.20 25.51
N ARG A 410 -7.71 -2.81 24.39
CA ARG A 410 -8.48 -4.05 24.30
C ARG A 410 -7.55 -5.26 24.46
N TYR A 411 -8.08 -6.36 24.98
CA TYR A 411 -7.34 -7.60 25.20
C TYR A 411 -7.79 -8.66 24.21
N TYR A 412 -6.82 -9.41 23.70
CA TYR A 412 -7.02 -10.53 22.77
C TYR A 412 -6.44 -11.77 23.39
N THR A 413 -7.24 -12.81 23.51
CA THR A 413 -6.80 -14.13 24.04
C THR A 413 -6.73 -15.11 22.89
N TYR A 414 -5.57 -15.72 22.73
CA TYR A 414 -5.27 -16.70 21.69
C TYR A 414 -5.60 -18.12 22.13
N PRO A 415 -5.87 -19.03 21.17
CA PRO A 415 -5.95 -20.46 21.44
C PRO A 415 -4.66 -20.99 22.10
N GLU A 416 -4.76 -22.05 22.88
CA GLU A 416 -3.64 -22.63 23.62
C GLU A 416 -2.44 -23.01 22.73
N ASN A 417 -2.71 -23.39 21.48
CA ASN A 417 -1.70 -23.78 20.48
C ASN A 417 -1.31 -22.65 19.51
N TRP A 418 -1.72 -21.41 19.77
CA TRP A 418 -1.42 -20.27 18.89
C TRP A 418 0.09 -20.07 18.72
N THR A 419 0.87 -20.21 19.75
CA THR A 419 2.34 -20.06 19.72
C THR A 419 3.05 -21.11 18.87
N ASP A 420 2.36 -22.17 18.44
CA ASP A 420 2.87 -23.15 17.49
C ASP A 420 2.76 -22.65 16.04
N SER A 421 2.02 -21.57 15.81
CA SER A 421 1.94 -20.88 14.54
C SER A 421 3.02 -19.79 14.41
N PHE A 422 3.33 -19.40 13.18
CA PHE A 422 4.23 -18.27 12.91
C PHE A 422 3.73 -16.98 13.58
N TYR A 423 2.46 -16.63 13.38
CA TYR A 423 1.85 -15.40 13.92
C TYR A 423 1.87 -15.37 15.44
N GLY A 424 1.49 -16.46 16.10
CA GLY A 424 1.52 -16.52 17.56
C GLY A 424 2.92 -16.40 18.13
N ALA A 425 3.93 -16.99 17.47
CA ALA A 425 5.31 -16.85 17.87
C ALA A 425 5.80 -15.40 17.68
N ARG A 426 5.40 -14.75 16.59
CA ARG A 426 5.70 -13.35 16.29
C ARG A 426 5.05 -12.41 17.29
N ASP A 427 3.74 -12.55 17.52
CA ASP A 427 3.00 -11.75 18.50
C ASP A 427 3.59 -11.88 19.91
N ALA A 428 3.94 -13.08 20.31
CA ALA A 428 4.57 -13.32 21.61
C ALA A 428 5.93 -12.59 21.73
N LEU A 429 6.73 -12.61 20.67
CA LEU A 429 8.01 -11.90 20.62
C LEU A 429 7.82 -10.39 20.60
N SER A 430 6.97 -9.86 19.71
CA SER A 430 6.68 -8.44 19.58
C SER A 430 6.16 -7.86 20.88
N ASN A 431 5.21 -8.54 21.52
CA ASN A 431 4.68 -8.16 22.82
C ASN A 431 5.74 -8.16 23.93
N LEU A 432 6.62 -9.18 23.95
CA LEU A 432 7.73 -9.23 24.89
C LEU A 432 8.68 -8.05 24.71
N LEU A 433 9.05 -7.74 23.46
CA LEU A 433 10.01 -6.68 23.15
C LEU A 433 9.41 -5.27 23.35
N THR A 434 8.11 -5.11 23.13
CA THR A 434 7.41 -3.83 23.24
C THR A 434 7.01 -3.50 24.68
N TYR A 435 6.39 -4.46 25.37
CA TYR A 435 5.77 -4.26 26.68
C TYR A 435 6.49 -4.98 27.83
N GLY A 436 7.39 -5.91 27.50
CA GLY A 436 8.20 -6.62 28.48
C GLY A 436 9.34 -5.75 29.00
N ASN A 437 9.88 -6.15 30.17
CA ASN A 437 11.04 -5.48 30.76
C ASN A 437 12.36 -5.99 30.11
N VAL A 438 12.48 -5.78 28.80
CA VAL A 438 13.64 -6.20 27.98
C VAL A 438 14.62 -5.04 27.84
N SER A 439 15.89 -5.27 28.09
CA SER A 439 16.91 -4.23 27.98
C SER A 439 17.16 -3.84 26.52
N ASP A 440 17.62 -2.61 26.28
CA ASP A 440 17.99 -2.14 24.93
C ASP A 440 19.12 -2.97 24.30
N LEU A 441 20.00 -3.54 25.13
CA LEU A 441 21.05 -4.47 24.67
C LEU A 441 20.46 -5.78 24.14
N ASP A 442 19.45 -6.32 24.81
CA ASP A 442 18.78 -7.55 24.37
C ASP A 442 17.97 -7.29 23.11
N LYS A 443 17.27 -6.14 23.00
CA LYS A 443 16.57 -5.71 21.78
C LYS A 443 17.54 -5.57 20.60
N ALA A 444 18.71 -4.96 20.82
CA ALA A 444 19.75 -4.83 19.79
C ALA A 444 20.31 -6.20 19.36
N ALA A 445 20.44 -7.16 20.31
CA ALA A 445 20.86 -8.51 19.99
C ALA A 445 19.83 -9.25 19.13
N VAL A 446 18.53 -9.06 19.40
CA VAL A 446 17.44 -9.61 18.58
C VAL A 446 17.50 -9.02 17.17
N LYS A 447 17.57 -7.69 17.01
CA LYS A 447 17.73 -7.05 15.70
C LYS A 447 18.94 -7.60 14.92
N THR A 448 20.09 -7.77 15.59
CA THR A 448 21.28 -8.34 14.97
C THR A 448 21.04 -9.77 14.48
N THR A 449 20.30 -10.58 15.24
CA THR A 449 19.98 -11.96 14.85
C THR A 449 19.08 -11.98 13.61
N TYR A 450 18.06 -11.14 13.54
CA TYR A 450 17.20 -11.03 12.35
C TYR A 450 17.96 -10.55 11.12
N ALA A 451 18.84 -9.55 11.26
CA ALA A 451 19.70 -9.10 10.17
C ALA A 451 20.63 -10.21 9.64
N GLN A 452 21.18 -11.05 10.52
CA GLN A 452 21.98 -12.22 10.12
C GLN A 452 21.13 -13.27 9.40
N LEU A 453 19.90 -13.51 9.86
CA LEU A 453 18.97 -14.43 9.22
C LEU A 453 18.57 -13.93 7.83
N GLN A 454 18.28 -12.63 7.68
CA GLN A 454 17.99 -12.02 6.38
C GLN A 454 19.14 -12.20 5.39
N LYS A 455 20.40 -11.99 5.84
CA LYS A 455 21.59 -12.23 5.01
C LYS A 455 21.72 -13.69 4.59
N GLN A 456 21.35 -14.63 5.47
CA GLN A 456 21.38 -16.05 5.14
C GLN A 456 20.30 -16.38 4.09
N ILE A 457 19.08 -15.83 4.24
CA ILE A 457 17.99 -16.00 3.25
C ILE A 457 18.43 -15.46 1.89
N LEU A 458 18.98 -14.24 1.83
CA LEU A 458 19.47 -13.63 0.58
C LEU A 458 20.59 -14.45 -0.07
N LYS A 459 21.42 -15.11 0.71
CA LYS A 459 22.51 -15.96 0.19
C LYS A 459 22.01 -17.29 -0.35
N ASP A 460 20.96 -17.86 0.27
CA ASP A 460 20.42 -19.17 -0.07
C ASP A 460 19.43 -19.08 -1.25
N PHE A 461 18.84 -17.88 -1.46
CA PHE A 461 17.98 -17.55 -2.59
C PHE A 461 18.79 -17.28 -3.87
#